data_2bac89f222d8368fc478feb62c479e80
#
_entry.id   2bac89f222d8368fc478feb62c479e80
#
_cell.length_a   1.000
_cell.length_b   1.000
_cell.length_c   1.000
_cell.angle_alpha   90.00
_cell.angle_beta   90.00
_cell.angle_gamma   90.00
#
_symmetry.space_group_name_H-M   'P 1'
#
loop_
_entity.id
_entity.type
_entity.pdbx_description
1 polymer ?
#
loop_
_entity_poly.entity_id
_entity_poly.type
_entity_poly.pdbx_seq_one_letter_code
_entity_poly.pdbx_strand_id
1 'polypeptide(L)'
;MTKTQKPRRLVSSPKKASRPSSVTAAELLLEIGVEELPYQFIAPALAVLKDSAEQLFNDQRLAFQSVRTLGTPRRLTLIVEGLATQQTSMIKEAMGPSKAVAFDSAGQPTRAATGFAAGQGVAVQDLQIRRTPKGEYLFAVKQEQGRPTDVVLKELLPQLIVKLSFPKAMKWTTF
;
A
#
# COMPACT_ATOMS: atom_id res chain seq x y z
N MET A 1 7.45 39.65 -56.42
CA MET A 1 6.58 38.59 -55.83
C MET A 1 7.41 37.78 -54.89
N THR A 2 7.39 38.13 -53.60
CA THR A 2 8.22 37.50 -52.59
C THR A 2 7.32 36.65 -51.70
N LYS A 3 7.47 35.31 -51.75
CA LYS A 3 6.68 34.35 -50.95
C LYS A 3 7.25 34.28 -49.54
N THR A 4 6.53 34.76 -48.56
CA THR A 4 6.82 34.66 -47.14
C THR A 4 6.54 33.23 -46.67
N GLN A 5 7.59 32.53 -46.27
CA GLN A 5 7.52 31.19 -45.68
C GLN A 5 7.23 31.30 -44.18
N LYS A 6 6.12 30.71 -43.74
CA LYS A 6 5.64 30.62 -42.38
C LYS A 6 6.47 29.58 -41.57
N PRO A 7 6.95 29.86 -40.38
CA PRO A 7 7.76 28.89 -39.63
C PRO A 7 6.89 27.73 -39.14
N ARG A 8 7.40 26.53 -39.38
CA ARG A 8 6.82 25.24 -38.96
C ARG A 8 7.02 25.06 -37.46
N ARG A 9 5.91 25.05 -36.71
CA ARG A 9 5.88 24.77 -35.28
C ARG A 9 6.29 23.31 -35.05
N LEU A 10 7.42 23.10 -34.40
CA LEU A 10 7.85 21.79 -33.90
C LEU A 10 6.91 21.36 -32.78
N VAL A 11 6.09 20.36 -33.08
CA VAL A 11 5.28 19.66 -32.08
C VAL A 11 6.22 18.73 -31.34
N SER A 12 6.50 19.06 -30.07
CA SER A 12 7.24 18.18 -29.18
C SER A 12 6.42 16.93 -28.91
N SER A 13 6.97 15.78 -29.27
CA SER A 13 6.40 14.46 -29.00
C SER A 13 6.17 14.28 -27.49
N PRO A 14 5.06 13.69 -27.05
CA PRO A 14 4.83 13.42 -25.63
C PRO A 14 5.88 12.44 -25.13
N LYS A 15 6.57 12.84 -24.07
CA LYS A 15 7.54 12.03 -23.33
C LYS A 15 6.86 10.72 -22.91
N LYS A 16 7.31 9.62 -23.51
CA LYS A 16 6.81 8.26 -23.25
C LYS A 16 6.89 8.01 -21.75
N ALA A 17 5.73 7.88 -21.11
CA ALA A 17 5.64 7.52 -19.70
C ALA A 17 6.46 6.24 -19.48
N SER A 18 7.42 6.30 -18.58
CA SER A 18 8.18 5.13 -18.14
C SER A 18 7.18 4.08 -17.64
N ARG A 19 7.17 2.92 -18.28
CA ARG A 19 6.46 1.73 -17.77
C ARG A 19 6.92 1.53 -16.33
N PRO A 20 5.99 1.28 -15.38
CA PRO A 20 6.40 0.89 -14.04
C PRO A 20 7.30 -0.34 -14.18
N SER A 21 8.44 -0.31 -13.50
CA SER A 21 9.36 -1.43 -13.37
C SER A 21 8.55 -2.69 -13.07
N SER A 22 8.79 -3.76 -13.82
CA SER A 22 8.12 -5.05 -13.67
C SER A 22 8.19 -5.48 -12.20
N VAL A 23 7.07 -5.33 -11.50
CA VAL A 23 6.93 -5.90 -10.15
C VAL A 23 7.08 -7.39 -10.35
N THR A 24 8.16 -7.96 -9.82
CA THR A 24 8.36 -9.41 -9.86
C THR A 24 7.18 -10.02 -9.12
N ALA A 25 6.45 -10.92 -9.78
CA ALA A 25 5.30 -11.59 -9.20
C ALA A 25 5.72 -13.01 -8.77
N ALA A 26 5.17 -13.46 -7.66
CA ALA A 26 5.39 -14.80 -7.11
C ALA A 26 4.05 -15.50 -6.86
N GLU A 27 4.10 -16.76 -6.52
CA GLU A 27 2.93 -17.51 -6.07
C GLU A 27 3.03 -17.72 -4.56
N LEU A 28 1.89 -17.63 -3.87
CA LEU A 28 1.76 -18.00 -2.46
C LEU A 28 0.86 -19.24 -2.38
N LEU A 29 1.38 -20.29 -1.76
CA LEU A 29 0.63 -21.46 -1.33
C LEU A 29 0.64 -21.51 0.19
N LEU A 30 -0.53 -21.45 0.82
CA LEU A 30 -0.72 -21.67 2.25
C LEU A 30 -1.60 -22.89 2.45
N GLU A 31 -1.10 -23.90 3.16
CA GLU A 31 -1.89 -25.03 3.62
C GLU A 31 -2.08 -24.94 5.14
N ILE A 32 -3.33 -25.08 5.56
CA ILE A 32 -3.74 -25.08 6.97
C ILE A 32 -4.27 -26.47 7.28
N GLY A 33 -3.50 -27.22 8.08
CA GLY A 33 -3.97 -28.48 8.64
C GLY A 33 -5.03 -28.25 9.71
N VAL A 34 -6.13 -28.96 9.61
CA VAL A 34 -7.25 -28.87 10.56
C VAL A 34 -7.66 -30.27 11.03
N GLU A 35 -8.35 -30.33 12.17
CA GLU A 35 -9.08 -31.53 12.55
C GLU A 35 -10.20 -31.80 11.54
N GLU A 36 -10.77 -33.03 11.55
CA GLU A 36 -11.78 -33.40 10.59
C GLU A 36 -13.01 -32.50 10.66
N LEU A 37 -13.12 -31.60 9.67
CA LEU A 37 -14.23 -30.69 9.55
C LEU A 37 -15.43 -31.40 8.91
N PRO A 38 -16.62 -31.26 9.49
CA PRO A 38 -17.86 -31.65 8.81
C PRO A 38 -17.96 -30.92 7.45
N TYR A 39 -18.39 -31.64 6.42
CA TYR A 39 -18.39 -31.14 5.04
C TYR A 39 -19.11 -29.79 4.88
N GLN A 40 -20.18 -29.59 5.66
CA GLN A 40 -20.98 -28.35 5.64
C GLN A 40 -20.19 -27.10 6.09
N PHE A 41 -19.08 -27.25 6.79
CA PHE A 41 -18.25 -26.13 7.25
C PHE A 41 -17.11 -25.81 6.28
N ILE A 42 -16.79 -26.69 5.34
CA ILE A 42 -15.66 -26.52 4.43
C ILE A 42 -15.91 -25.34 3.49
N ALA A 43 -17.03 -25.32 2.78
CA ALA A 43 -17.32 -24.24 1.82
C ALA A 43 -17.41 -22.84 2.48
N PRO A 44 -18.10 -22.66 3.61
CA PRO A 44 -18.08 -21.39 4.34
C PRO A 44 -16.68 -20.98 4.80
N ALA A 45 -15.87 -21.92 5.32
CA ALA A 45 -14.51 -21.62 5.75
C ALA A 45 -13.61 -21.18 4.59
N LEU A 46 -13.73 -21.83 3.42
CA LEU A 46 -13.00 -21.45 2.21
C LEU A 46 -13.39 -20.04 1.72
N ALA A 47 -14.68 -19.69 1.79
CA ALA A 47 -15.14 -18.34 1.45
C ALA A 47 -14.53 -17.30 2.40
N VAL A 48 -14.62 -17.52 3.71
CA VAL A 48 -14.02 -16.63 4.71
C VAL A 48 -12.50 -16.51 4.54
N LEU A 49 -11.81 -17.63 4.25
CA LEU A 49 -10.37 -17.64 4.01
C LEU A 49 -10.01 -16.77 2.80
N LYS A 50 -10.75 -16.92 1.70
CA LYS A 50 -10.55 -16.13 0.48
C LYS A 50 -10.79 -14.64 0.74
N ASP A 51 -11.96 -14.28 1.22
CA ASP A 51 -12.36 -12.89 1.43
C ASP A 51 -11.42 -12.17 2.42
N SER A 52 -11.05 -12.86 3.50
CA SER A 52 -10.09 -12.33 4.47
C SER A 52 -8.69 -12.14 3.89
N ALA A 53 -8.24 -13.05 3.02
CA ALA A 53 -6.95 -12.93 2.35
C ALA A 53 -6.95 -11.74 1.38
N GLU A 54 -7.96 -11.62 0.52
CA GLU A 54 -8.12 -10.51 -0.42
C GLU A 54 -8.15 -9.16 0.32
N GLN A 55 -8.91 -9.06 1.41
CA GLN A 55 -8.96 -7.86 2.24
C GLN A 55 -7.60 -7.52 2.83
N LEU A 56 -6.92 -8.48 3.47
CA LEU A 56 -5.61 -8.27 4.09
C LEU A 56 -4.55 -7.83 3.08
N PHE A 57 -4.52 -8.44 1.88
CA PHE A 57 -3.57 -8.05 0.84
C PHE A 57 -3.84 -6.63 0.33
N ASN A 58 -5.10 -6.27 0.12
CA ASN A 58 -5.49 -4.91 -0.28
C ASN A 58 -5.10 -3.88 0.80
N ASP A 59 -5.41 -4.15 2.07
CA ASP A 59 -5.08 -3.27 3.20
C ASP A 59 -3.56 -3.05 3.32
N GLN A 60 -2.78 -4.08 2.98
CA GLN A 60 -1.33 -4.04 2.96
C GLN A 60 -0.73 -3.62 1.61
N ARG A 61 -1.55 -3.20 0.66
CA ARG A 61 -1.09 -2.72 -0.66
C ARG A 61 -0.24 -3.76 -1.40
N LEU A 62 -0.55 -5.03 -1.22
CA LEU A 62 0.03 -6.14 -1.95
C LEU A 62 -0.85 -6.43 -3.17
N ALA A 63 -0.35 -6.13 -4.36
CA ALA A 63 -1.05 -6.47 -5.60
C ALA A 63 -1.01 -7.99 -5.83
N PHE A 64 -2.10 -8.56 -6.33
CA PHE A 64 -2.21 -9.96 -6.72
C PHE A 64 -3.12 -10.08 -7.95
N GLN A 65 -3.05 -11.22 -8.64
CA GLN A 65 -3.89 -11.48 -9.82
C GLN A 65 -5.15 -12.26 -9.47
N SER A 66 -5.00 -13.35 -8.74
CA SER A 66 -6.11 -14.19 -8.34
C SER A 66 -5.91 -14.83 -6.98
N VAL A 67 -7.02 -15.09 -6.28
CA VAL A 67 -7.05 -15.83 -5.02
C VAL A 67 -8.01 -17.01 -5.19
N ARG A 68 -7.50 -18.21 -4.97
CA ARG A 68 -8.27 -19.45 -5.01
C ARG A 68 -8.14 -20.20 -3.69
N THR A 69 -9.19 -20.89 -3.30
CA THR A 69 -9.20 -21.75 -2.12
C THR A 69 -9.66 -23.14 -2.47
N LEU A 70 -9.03 -24.13 -1.86
CA LEU A 70 -9.38 -25.55 -1.97
C LEU A 70 -9.47 -26.14 -0.57
N GLY A 71 -10.31 -27.14 -0.39
CA GLY A 71 -10.46 -27.76 0.93
C GLY A 71 -10.80 -29.23 0.88
N THR A 72 -10.30 -29.92 1.87
CA THR A 72 -10.69 -31.29 2.25
C THR A 72 -11.12 -31.28 3.71
N PRO A 73 -11.71 -32.37 4.25
CA PRO A 73 -12.06 -32.40 5.67
C PRO A 73 -10.91 -32.10 6.64
N ARG A 74 -9.66 -32.31 6.23
CA ARG A 74 -8.48 -32.12 7.10
C ARG A 74 -7.50 -31.05 6.63
N ARG A 75 -7.82 -30.30 5.55
CA ARG A 75 -6.92 -29.30 4.98
C ARG A 75 -7.68 -28.17 4.29
N LEU A 76 -7.34 -26.95 4.61
CA LEU A 76 -7.75 -25.77 3.85
C LEU A 76 -6.53 -25.19 3.16
N THR A 77 -6.65 -24.86 1.88
CA THR A 77 -5.55 -24.36 1.06
C THR A 77 -5.93 -23.03 0.44
N LEU A 78 -5.04 -22.05 0.54
CA LEU A 78 -5.10 -20.77 -0.14
C LEU A 78 -4.01 -20.73 -1.19
N ILE A 79 -4.37 -20.37 -2.41
CA ILE A 79 -3.46 -20.19 -3.55
C ILE A 79 -3.63 -18.76 -4.04
N VAL A 80 -2.53 -18.00 -4.10
CA VAL A 80 -2.52 -16.63 -4.61
C VAL A 80 -1.55 -16.57 -5.78
N GLU A 81 -2.07 -16.24 -6.94
CA GLU A 81 -1.30 -16.11 -8.17
C GLU A 81 -0.93 -14.64 -8.39
N GLY A 82 0.26 -14.39 -8.90
CA GLY A 82 0.70 -13.05 -9.26
C GLY A 82 0.87 -12.10 -8.08
N LEU A 83 1.20 -12.62 -6.89
CA LEU A 83 1.43 -11.81 -5.69
C LEU A 83 2.70 -10.98 -5.88
N ALA A 84 2.59 -9.66 -5.70
CA ALA A 84 3.72 -8.76 -5.77
C ALA A 84 4.76 -9.09 -4.70
N THR A 85 6.05 -9.10 -5.06
CA THR A 85 7.14 -9.37 -4.12
C THR A 85 7.44 -8.22 -3.16
N GLN A 86 6.79 -7.07 -3.37
CA GLN A 86 6.92 -5.88 -2.53
C GLN A 86 5.60 -5.11 -2.50
N GLN A 87 5.30 -4.49 -1.36
CA GLN A 87 4.16 -3.58 -1.23
C GLN A 87 4.30 -2.40 -2.19
N THR A 88 3.19 -1.91 -2.70
CA THR A 88 3.17 -0.66 -3.47
C THR A 88 3.61 0.51 -2.58
N SER A 89 4.60 1.27 -3.04
CA SER A 89 5.04 2.48 -2.35
C SER A 89 3.91 3.49 -2.27
N MET A 90 3.84 4.21 -1.16
CA MET A 90 2.82 5.22 -0.92
C MET A 90 3.45 6.58 -0.68
N ILE A 91 2.82 7.62 -1.23
CA ILE A 91 3.16 9.00 -0.92
C ILE A 91 2.24 9.44 0.22
N LYS A 92 2.82 9.74 1.38
CA LYS A 92 2.12 10.37 2.50
C LYS A 92 2.31 11.87 2.43
N GLU A 93 1.22 12.61 2.41
CA GLU A 93 1.22 14.06 2.48
C GLU A 93 0.68 14.48 3.84
N ALA A 94 1.41 15.34 4.52
CA ALA A 94 0.97 15.95 5.76
C ALA A 94 0.90 17.46 5.59
N MET A 95 -0.21 18.07 5.96
CA MET A 95 -0.38 19.53 5.98
C MET A 95 0.17 20.08 7.29
N GLY A 96 1.05 21.06 7.20
CA GLY A 96 1.71 21.74 8.32
C GLY A 96 1.17 23.14 8.59
N PRO A 97 1.96 23.97 9.27
CA PRO A 97 1.61 25.35 9.58
C PRO A 97 1.50 26.20 8.31
N SER A 98 0.81 27.35 8.44
CA SER A 98 0.76 28.33 7.35
C SER A 98 2.15 28.92 7.10
N LYS A 99 2.41 29.34 5.88
CA LYS A 99 3.68 29.96 5.48
C LYS A 99 4.04 31.16 6.36
N ALA A 100 3.06 31.97 6.75
CA ALA A 100 3.26 33.13 7.59
C ALA A 100 3.76 32.79 9.01
N VAL A 101 3.43 31.63 9.52
CA VAL A 101 3.91 31.12 10.82
C VAL A 101 5.22 30.34 10.66
N ALA A 102 5.39 29.68 9.52
CA ALA A 102 6.51 28.81 9.24
C ALA A 102 7.80 29.54 8.86
N PHE A 103 7.70 30.75 8.34
CA PHE A 103 8.86 31.57 7.96
C PHE A 103 8.74 32.94 8.60
N ASP A 104 9.87 33.49 9.00
CA ASP A 104 9.93 34.88 9.51
C ASP A 104 9.99 35.91 8.38
N SER A 105 10.08 37.19 8.74
CA SER A 105 10.17 38.28 7.77
C SER A 105 11.44 38.29 6.92
N ALA A 106 12.48 37.58 7.36
CA ALA A 106 13.74 37.34 6.64
C ALA A 106 13.73 36.06 5.78
N GLY A 107 12.59 35.34 5.77
CA GLY A 107 12.44 34.09 5.04
C GLY A 107 13.13 32.90 5.70
N GLN A 108 13.53 33.02 6.96
CA GLN A 108 14.16 31.93 7.70
C GLN A 108 13.09 31.02 8.32
N PRO A 109 13.32 29.70 8.35
CA PRO A 109 12.39 28.75 8.94
C PRO A 109 12.28 28.96 10.47
N THR A 110 11.07 29.15 10.94
CA THR A 110 10.78 29.29 12.36
C THR A 110 10.80 27.92 13.08
N ARG A 111 10.67 27.96 14.40
CA ARG A 111 10.54 26.74 15.22
C ARG A 111 9.32 25.90 14.83
N ALA A 112 8.28 26.52 14.27
CA ALA A 112 7.10 25.81 13.78
C ALA A 112 7.41 24.99 12.52
N ALA A 113 8.19 25.55 11.56
CA ALA A 113 8.60 24.82 10.36
C ALA A 113 9.58 23.69 10.70
N THR A 114 10.58 23.95 11.54
CA THR A 114 11.58 22.95 11.94
C THR A 114 10.94 21.82 12.76
N GLY A 115 10.05 22.14 13.69
CA GLY A 115 9.31 21.14 14.47
C GLY A 115 8.39 20.28 13.62
N PHE A 116 7.70 20.88 12.66
CA PHE A 116 6.86 20.14 11.70
C PHE A 116 7.70 19.20 10.83
N ALA A 117 8.80 19.68 10.24
CA ALA A 117 9.70 18.87 9.42
C ALA A 117 10.27 17.67 10.20
N ALA A 118 10.74 17.93 11.43
CA ALA A 118 11.25 16.89 12.32
C ALA A 118 10.18 15.85 12.68
N GLY A 119 8.95 16.31 12.99
CA GLY A 119 7.82 15.40 13.27
C GLY A 119 7.40 14.52 12.09
N GLN A 120 7.61 14.99 10.86
CA GLN A 120 7.35 14.21 9.65
C GLN A 120 8.57 13.42 9.15
N GLY A 121 9.75 13.62 9.75
CA GLY A 121 11.01 12.97 9.36
C GLY A 121 11.49 13.40 7.99
N VAL A 122 11.28 14.68 7.61
CA VAL A 122 11.74 15.30 6.36
C VAL A 122 12.64 16.49 6.68
N ALA A 123 13.52 16.87 5.75
CA ALA A 123 14.30 18.08 5.91
C ALA A 123 13.42 19.33 5.65
N VAL A 124 13.73 20.45 6.29
CA VAL A 124 12.94 21.71 6.12
C VAL A 124 12.95 22.17 4.66
N GLN A 125 14.03 21.94 3.95
CA GLN A 125 14.18 22.28 2.53
C GLN A 125 13.31 21.44 1.59
N ASP A 126 12.86 20.25 2.04
CA ASP A 126 11.98 19.37 1.28
C ASP A 126 10.49 19.66 1.48
N LEU A 127 10.18 20.64 2.36
CA LEU A 127 8.82 21.09 2.58
C LEU A 127 8.32 21.86 1.35
N GLN A 128 7.12 21.53 0.89
CA GLN A 128 6.48 22.20 -0.23
C GLN A 128 5.48 23.24 0.28
N ILE A 129 5.53 24.44 -0.29
CA ILE A 129 4.51 25.46 -0.03
C ILE A 129 3.43 25.28 -1.10
N ARG A 130 2.20 25.04 -0.65
CA ARG A 130 1.04 24.91 -1.55
C ARG A 130 -0.05 25.87 -1.14
N ARG A 131 -0.70 26.46 -2.14
CA ARG A 131 -1.85 27.36 -1.94
C ARG A 131 -3.11 26.51 -1.75
N THR A 132 -3.81 26.77 -0.65
CA THR A 132 -5.11 26.18 -0.32
C THR A 132 -6.17 27.28 -0.28
N PRO A 133 -7.47 26.96 -0.26
CA PRO A 133 -8.52 27.96 -0.10
C PRO A 133 -8.40 28.83 1.18
N LYS A 134 -7.67 28.33 2.19
CA LYS A 134 -7.43 29.01 3.47
C LYS A 134 -6.10 29.77 3.54
N GLY A 135 -5.30 29.78 2.45
CA GLY A 135 -3.99 30.43 2.41
C GLY A 135 -2.87 29.50 1.95
N GLU A 136 -1.62 29.95 2.09
CA GLU A 136 -0.43 29.17 1.79
C GLU A 136 0.00 28.35 3.02
N TYR A 137 0.13 27.03 2.84
CA TYR A 137 0.52 26.09 3.89
C TYR A 137 1.72 25.26 3.48
N LEU A 138 2.47 24.80 4.47
CA LEU A 138 3.54 23.84 4.27
C LEU A 138 2.94 22.45 4.13
N PHE A 139 3.54 21.67 3.21
CA PHE A 139 3.25 20.26 3.03
C PHE A 139 4.54 19.47 3.12
N ALA A 140 4.54 18.44 3.94
CA ALA A 140 5.57 17.42 3.94
C ALA A 140 5.10 16.28 3.04
N VAL A 141 5.91 15.96 2.03
CA VAL A 141 5.66 14.83 1.12
C VAL A 141 6.71 13.78 1.41
N LYS A 142 6.28 12.66 1.97
CA LYS A 142 7.16 11.53 2.28
C LYS A 142 6.79 10.33 1.43
N GLN A 143 7.75 9.83 0.67
CA GLN A 143 7.60 8.56 -0.01
C GLN A 143 7.92 7.42 0.95
N GLU A 144 6.91 6.65 1.33
CA GLU A 144 7.06 5.44 2.11
C GLU A 144 7.28 4.27 1.15
N GLN A 145 8.48 3.73 1.16
CA GLN A 145 8.79 2.55 0.34
C GLN A 145 8.02 1.34 0.85
N GLY A 146 7.53 0.52 -0.08
CA GLY A 146 6.86 -0.72 0.28
C GLY A 146 7.82 -1.69 0.96
N ARG A 147 7.33 -2.46 1.93
CA ARG A 147 8.07 -3.54 2.60
C ARG A 147 8.11 -4.78 1.70
N PRO A 148 9.16 -5.61 1.78
CA PRO A 148 9.19 -6.91 1.11
C PRO A 148 8.01 -7.78 1.55
N THR A 149 7.41 -8.50 0.59
CA THR A 149 6.18 -9.29 0.83
C THR A 149 6.39 -10.43 1.81
N ASP A 150 7.55 -11.07 1.81
CA ASP A 150 7.91 -12.13 2.76
C ASP A 150 7.88 -11.65 4.22
N VAL A 151 8.33 -10.41 4.46
CA VAL A 151 8.30 -9.78 5.79
C VAL A 151 6.85 -9.49 6.19
N VAL A 152 6.05 -8.97 5.26
CA VAL A 152 4.64 -8.66 5.50
C VAL A 152 3.84 -9.94 5.75
N LEU A 153 4.07 -11.01 4.99
CA LEU A 153 3.38 -12.29 5.14
C LEU A 153 3.62 -12.94 6.51
N LYS A 154 4.81 -12.80 7.09
CA LYS A 154 5.08 -13.28 8.47
C LYS A 154 4.13 -12.70 9.51
N GLU A 155 3.70 -11.46 9.29
CA GLU A 155 2.75 -10.78 10.18
C GLU A 155 1.29 -11.08 9.81
N LEU A 156 0.99 -11.28 8.52
CA LEU A 156 -0.37 -11.46 8.03
C LEU A 156 -0.90 -12.88 8.15
N LEU A 157 -0.08 -13.89 7.85
CA LEU A 157 -0.55 -15.28 7.81
C LEU A 157 -1.09 -15.76 9.17
N PRO A 158 -0.46 -15.47 10.32
CA PRO A 158 -1.05 -15.78 11.61
C PRO A 158 -2.40 -15.11 11.85
N GLN A 159 -2.55 -13.84 11.44
CA GLN A 159 -3.81 -13.12 11.57
C GLN A 159 -4.90 -13.73 10.69
N LEU A 160 -4.56 -14.16 9.48
CA LEU A 160 -5.47 -14.83 8.56
C LEU A 160 -5.99 -16.13 9.14
N ILE A 161 -5.11 -16.93 9.76
CA ILE A 161 -5.48 -18.20 10.39
C ILE A 161 -6.42 -17.96 11.59
N VAL A 162 -6.12 -16.97 12.43
CA VAL A 162 -6.94 -16.65 13.62
C VAL A 162 -8.31 -16.10 13.24
N LYS A 163 -8.45 -15.45 12.09
CA LYS A 163 -9.74 -14.97 11.56
C LYS A 163 -10.69 -16.09 11.13
N LEU A 164 -10.18 -17.29 10.88
CA LEU A 164 -11.03 -18.43 10.56
C LEU A 164 -11.84 -18.79 11.81
N SER A 165 -13.14 -18.54 11.76
CA SER A 165 -14.05 -18.91 12.84
C SER A 165 -14.93 -20.08 12.41
N PHE A 166 -15.09 -21.02 13.33
CA PHE A 166 -15.98 -22.17 13.16
C PHE A 166 -17.10 -22.11 14.20
N PRO A 167 -18.31 -22.60 13.90
CA PRO A 167 -19.42 -22.60 14.84
C PRO A 167 -19.10 -23.33 16.15
N LYS A 168 -18.18 -24.27 16.10
CA LYS A 168 -17.67 -24.98 17.28
C LYS A 168 -16.15 -25.04 17.19
N ALA A 169 -15.47 -24.34 18.09
CA ALA A 169 -14.02 -24.35 18.23
C ALA A 169 -13.65 -24.89 19.62
N MET A 170 -12.69 -25.81 19.66
CA MET A 170 -12.10 -26.28 20.92
C MET A 170 -10.79 -25.54 21.14
N LYS A 171 -10.61 -24.99 22.35
CA LYS A 171 -9.33 -24.45 22.81
C LYS A 171 -8.67 -25.48 23.72
N TRP A 172 -7.51 -25.96 23.31
CA TRP A 172 -6.77 -26.99 24.06
C TRP A 172 -5.94 -26.39 25.17
N THR A 173 -5.45 -25.17 24.99
CA THR A 173 -4.68 -24.43 25.99
C THR A 173 -4.89 -22.93 25.85
N THR A 174 -4.53 -22.18 26.88
CA THR A 174 -4.31 -20.73 26.83
C THR A 174 -2.81 -20.50 26.60
N PHE A 175 -2.45 -19.98 25.44
CA PHE A 175 -1.10 -19.50 25.14
C PHE A 175 -1.02 -18.01 25.41
#